data_695f7a6a2755c9ce0caf08806b026bf3
#
_entry.id   695f7a6a2755c9ce0caf08806b026bf3
#
_cell.length_a   1.000
_cell.length_b   1.000
_cell.length_c   1.000
_cell.angle_alpha   90.00
_cell.angle_beta   90.00
_cell.angle_gamma   90.00
#
_symmetry.space_group_name_H-M   'P 1'
#
loop_
_entity.id
_entity.type
_entity.pdbx_description
1 polymer ?
#
loop_
_entity_poly.entity_id
_entity_poly.type
_entity_poly.pdbx_seq_one_letter_code
_entity_poly.pdbx_strand_id
1 'polypeptide(L)'
;MKKIGIALTLVLWGLEVTHAQNGGQLKQAQVSTSHQTPQQIADQYLASQKSLTQRKVTLSQALEQELVRGQNTNNIYPVACVQLVPILTAMRVNDEQLLGFLQSMNPSQSNNGVKASLRQNQALESKTLNNCKQLKSLL
;
A
#
# COMPACT_ATOMS: atom_id res chain seq x y z
N MET A 1 6.82 19.97 17.60
CA MET A 1 7.96 19.20 17.84
C MET A 1 7.84 17.74 17.66
N LYS A 2 6.71 17.24 17.24
CA LYS A 2 6.53 15.82 17.08
C LYS A 2 6.68 15.37 15.64
N LYS A 3 7.38 16.15 14.87
CA LYS A 3 7.49 15.89 13.45
C LYS A 3 8.46 14.78 13.09
N ILE A 4 9.32 14.43 14.01
CA ILE A 4 10.39 13.49 13.72
C ILE A 4 9.88 12.08 13.43
N GLY A 5 8.89 11.64 14.18
CA GLY A 5 8.35 10.31 13.98
C GLY A 5 7.68 10.14 12.64
N ILE A 6 7.07 11.21 12.15
CA ILE A 6 6.40 11.16 10.87
C ILE A 6 7.40 11.06 9.74
N ALA A 7 8.48 11.79 9.85
CA ALA A 7 9.53 11.76 8.85
C ALA A 7 10.13 10.36 8.71
N LEU A 8 10.37 9.71 9.81
CA LEU A 8 10.91 8.37 9.77
C LEU A 8 9.97 7.39 9.08
N THR A 9 8.69 7.53 9.35
CA THR A 9 7.72 6.66 8.73
C THR A 9 7.69 6.83 7.22
N LEU A 10 7.78 8.07 6.78
CA LEU A 10 7.74 8.34 5.34
C LEU A 10 8.97 7.82 4.63
N VAL A 11 10.11 7.87 5.27
CA VAL A 11 11.31 7.31 4.67
C VAL A 11 11.16 5.81 4.49
N LEU A 12 10.58 5.15 5.45
CA LEU A 12 10.34 3.73 5.32
C LEU A 12 9.39 3.41 4.16
N TRP A 13 8.42 4.27 3.93
CA TRP A 13 7.54 4.07 2.78
C TRP A 13 8.33 4.13 1.48
N GLY A 14 9.25 5.04 1.36
CA GLY A 14 10.04 5.15 0.16
C GLY A 14 10.89 3.92 -0.09
N LEU A 15 11.42 3.33 0.95
CA LEU A 15 12.27 2.17 0.78
C LEU A 15 11.51 0.93 0.33
N GLU A 16 10.26 0.80 0.72
CA GLU A 16 9.55 -0.40 0.40
C GLU A 16 9.09 -0.51 -1.02
N VAL A 17 9.13 0.57 -1.72
CA VAL A 17 8.63 0.58 -3.06
C VAL A 17 9.46 -0.23 -4.00
N THR A 18 10.74 -0.37 -3.74
CA THR A 18 11.62 -1.03 -4.67
C THR A 18 11.31 -2.50 -4.87
N HIS A 19 10.61 -3.11 -3.95
CA HIS A 19 10.36 -4.51 -4.07
C HIS A 19 9.08 -4.85 -4.82
N ALA A 20 8.26 -3.91 -5.06
CA ALA A 20 6.97 -4.20 -5.63
C ALA A 20 6.97 -4.27 -7.11
N GLN A 21 8.10 -4.12 -7.75
CA GLN A 21 8.12 -4.03 -9.14
C GLN A 21 8.26 -5.31 -9.87
N ASN A 22 8.47 -6.34 -9.19
CA ASN A 22 8.88 -7.51 -9.86
C ASN A 22 7.84 -8.23 -10.63
N GLY A 23 6.66 -7.94 -10.43
CA GLY A 23 5.70 -8.68 -11.13
C GLY A 23 5.36 -8.16 -12.46
N GLY A 24 6.15 -7.40 -13.00
CA GLY A 24 5.76 -6.59 -14.04
C GLY A 24 5.19 -7.11 -15.29
N GLN A 25 5.02 -8.28 -15.48
CA GLN A 25 4.53 -8.78 -16.67
C GLN A 25 3.10 -8.91 -16.75
N LEU A 26 2.35 -8.34 -15.92
CA LEU A 26 0.96 -8.55 -15.94
C LEU A 26 0.31 -7.96 -17.12
N LYS A 27 -0.40 -8.75 -17.87
CA LYS A 27 -1.16 -8.25 -18.89
C LYS A 27 -2.36 -7.68 -18.31
N GLN A 28 -2.92 -6.80 -19.01
CA GLN A 28 -4.05 -6.20 -18.66
C GLN A 28 -5.14 -7.09 -18.39
N ALA A 29 -5.64 -7.19 -17.29
CA ALA A 29 -6.69 -8.04 -16.97
C ALA A 29 -7.95 -7.60 -17.64
N GLN A 30 -8.57 -8.47 -18.36
CA GLN A 30 -9.74 -8.19 -18.97
C GLN A 30 -10.81 -8.47 -18.02
N VAL A 31 -11.63 -7.61 -17.86
CA VAL A 31 -12.68 -7.78 -17.04
C VAL A 31 -13.68 -8.61 -17.60
N SER A 32 -13.72 -9.73 -17.58
CA SER A 32 -14.72 -10.42 -18.10
C SER A 32 -15.39 -11.10 -17.08
N THR A 33 -16.28 -11.65 -17.20
CA THR A 33 -17.20 -12.13 -16.50
C THR A 33 -17.00 -13.44 -15.98
N SER A 34 -17.77 -14.30 -16.21
CA SER A 34 -17.92 -15.42 -15.47
C SER A 34 -16.96 -16.53 -15.69
N HIS A 35 -16.16 -16.51 -16.64
CA HIS A 35 -15.30 -17.65 -16.91
C HIS A 35 -13.83 -17.34 -16.78
N GLN A 36 -13.49 -16.66 -15.72
CA GLN A 36 -12.09 -16.35 -15.49
C GLN A 36 -11.37 -17.56 -14.96
N THR A 37 -10.18 -17.81 -15.48
CA THR A 37 -9.34 -18.87 -14.95
C THR A 37 -8.74 -18.42 -13.62
N PRO A 38 -8.28 -19.36 -12.81
CA PRO A 38 -7.58 -18.98 -11.57
C PRO A 38 -6.40 -18.06 -11.81
N GLN A 39 -5.67 -18.27 -12.90
CA GLN A 39 -4.54 -17.40 -13.22
C GLN A 39 -5.00 -15.98 -13.53
N GLN A 40 -6.09 -15.83 -14.26
CA GLN A 40 -6.62 -14.52 -14.57
C GLN A 40 -7.05 -13.78 -13.31
N ILE A 41 -7.66 -14.48 -12.36
CA ILE A 41 -8.08 -13.87 -11.11
C ILE A 41 -6.85 -13.42 -10.31
N ALA A 42 -5.85 -14.28 -10.21
CA ALA A 42 -4.62 -13.91 -9.51
C ALA A 42 -3.95 -12.70 -10.17
N ASP A 43 -3.93 -12.67 -11.50
CA ASP A 43 -3.34 -11.55 -12.24
C ASP A 43 -4.08 -10.25 -11.98
N GLN A 44 -5.38 -10.30 -11.80
CA GLN A 44 -6.14 -9.09 -11.45
C GLN A 44 -5.74 -8.54 -10.09
N TYR A 45 -5.56 -9.41 -9.10
CA TYR A 45 -5.10 -8.96 -7.80
C TYR A 45 -3.70 -8.36 -7.88
N LEU A 46 -2.81 -8.98 -8.65
CA LEU A 46 -1.46 -8.46 -8.81
C LEU A 46 -1.44 -7.13 -9.55
N ALA A 47 -2.28 -6.99 -10.58
CA ALA A 47 -2.39 -5.73 -11.30
C ALA A 47 -2.92 -4.62 -10.39
N SER A 48 -3.90 -4.92 -9.56
CA SER A 48 -4.42 -3.96 -8.60
C SER A 48 -3.35 -3.54 -7.61
N GLN A 49 -2.56 -4.50 -7.13
CA GLN A 49 -1.50 -4.20 -6.18
C GLN A 49 -0.43 -3.31 -6.82
N LYS A 50 -0.10 -3.56 -8.06
CA LYS A 50 0.88 -2.74 -8.77
C LYS A 50 0.38 -1.30 -8.91
N SER A 51 -0.86 -1.13 -9.31
CA SER A 51 -1.46 0.20 -9.44
C SER A 51 -1.48 0.94 -8.10
N LEU A 52 -1.89 0.27 -7.04
CA LEU A 52 -1.93 0.86 -5.72
C LEU A 52 -0.53 1.23 -5.23
N THR A 53 0.44 0.38 -5.52
CA THR A 53 1.83 0.66 -5.15
C THR A 53 2.35 1.90 -5.84
N GLN A 54 2.05 2.08 -7.11
CA GLN A 54 2.47 3.27 -7.83
C GLN A 54 1.85 4.54 -7.24
N ARG A 55 0.58 4.47 -6.88
CA ARG A 55 -0.08 5.60 -6.23
C ARG A 55 0.53 5.90 -4.87
N LYS A 56 0.87 4.86 -4.12
CA LYS A 56 1.56 5.01 -2.84
C LYS A 56 2.89 5.72 -3.01
N VAL A 57 3.66 5.33 -4.02
CA VAL A 57 4.95 5.96 -4.30
C VAL A 57 4.79 7.44 -4.55
N THR A 58 3.88 7.79 -5.42
CA THR A 58 3.66 9.19 -5.79
C THR A 58 3.31 10.02 -4.56
N LEU A 59 2.41 9.53 -3.73
CA LEU A 59 2.00 10.27 -2.54
C LEU A 59 3.11 10.32 -1.49
N SER A 60 3.89 9.26 -1.35
CA SER A 60 5.01 9.25 -0.41
C SER A 60 6.07 10.27 -0.80
N GLN A 61 6.34 10.37 -2.10
CA GLN A 61 7.28 11.37 -2.60
C GLN A 61 6.78 12.78 -2.35
N ALA A 62 5.51 13.02 -2.53
CA ALA A 62 4.93 14.33 -2.25
C ALA A 62 5.07 14.68 -0.77
N LEU A 63 4.85 13.70 0.12
CA LEU A 63 5.02 13.92 1.55
C LEU A 63 6.47 14.21 1.93
N GLU A 64 7.40 13.48 1.33
CA GLU A 64 8.81 13.72 1.59
C GLU A 64 9.21 15.12 1.18
N GLN A 65 8.74 15.57 0.04
CA GLN A 65 9.00 16.92 -0.42
C GLN A 65 8.48 17.97 0.54
N GLU A 66 7.27 17.77 1.05
CA GLU A 66 6.70 18.71 2.01
C GLU A 66 7.49 18.75 3.30
N LEU A 67 7.96 17.60 3.77
CA LEU A 67 8.78 17.54 4.98
C LEU A 67 10.13 18.23 4.78
N VAL A 68 10.74 18.05 3.63
CA VAL A 68 12.02 18.70 3.33
C VAL A 68 11.85 20.21 3.27
N ARG A 69 10.74 20.68 2.75
CA ARG A 69 10.48 22.11 2.70
C ARG A 69 10.11 22.68 4.05
N GLY A 70 9.87 21.83 5.04
CA GLY A 70 9.46 22.32 6.36
C GLY A 70 8.04 22.84 6.40
N GLN A 71 7.19 22.27 5.59
CA GLN A 71 5.79 22.69 5.55
C GLN A 71 5.07 22.35 6.84
N ASN A 72 4.00 23.06 7.11
CA ASN A 72 3.26 22.84 8.33
C ASN A 72 2.35 21.60 8.20
N THR A 73 1.74 21.22 9.32
CA THR A 73 0.92 20.02 9.37
C THR A 73 -0.33 20.11 8.52
N ASN A 74 -0.80 21.33 8.22
CA ASN A 74 -1.98 21.49 7.38
C ASN A 74 -1.76 20.98 5.96
N ASN A 75 -0.53 21.06 5.46
CA ASN A 75 -0.23 20.54 4.14
C ASN A 75 0.02 19.05 4.14
N ILE A 76 0.52 18.53 5.23
CA ILE A 76 0.86 17.11 5.34
C ILE A 76 -0.37 16.27 5.59
N TYR A 77 -1.30 16.76 6.39
CA TYR A 77 -2.46 15.97 6.77
C TYR A 77 -3.31 15.52 5.57
N PRO A 78 -3.66 16.39 4.63
CA PRO A 78 -4.47 15.92 3.51
C PRO A 78 -3.80 14.83 2.67
N VAL A 79 -2.49 14.93 2.46
CA VAL A 79 -1.79 13.94 1.66
C VAL A 79 -1.66 12.61 2.43
N ALA A 80 -1.25 12.69 3.68
CA ALA A 80 -1.01 11.48 4.46
C ALA A 80 -2.30 10.80 4.87
N CYS A 81 -3.26 11.57 5.34
CA CYS A 81 -4.40 11.00 6.04
C CYS A 81 -5.64 10.89 5.19
N VAL A 82 -5.80 11.78 4.24
CA VAL A 82 -6.97 11.74 3.37
C VAL A 82 -6.69 10.92 2.11
N GLN A 83 -5.48 11.00 1.59
CA GLN A 83 -5.15 10.33 0.33
C GLN A 83 -4.36 9.04 0.50
N LEU A 84 -3.34 9.03 1.35
CA LEU A 84 -2.47 7.87 1.45
C LEU A 84 -3.08 6.74 2.27
N VAL A 85 -3.74 7.04 3.37
CA VAL A 85 -4.34 6.00 4.21
C VAL A 85 -5.32 5.11 3.43
N PRO A 86 -6.23 5.66 2.63
CA PRO A 86 -7.12 4.79 1.85
C PRO A 86 -6.37 3.87 0.89
N ILE A 87 -5.26 4.30 0.35
CA ILE A 87 -4.46 3.46 -0.53
C ILE A 87 -3.82 2.32 0.24
N LEU A 88 -3.28 2.60 1.42
CA LEU A 88 -2.70 1.56 2.27
C LEU A 88 -3.75 0.54 2.69
N THR A 89 -4.94 1.00 3.02
CA THR A 89 -6.06 0.12 3.33
C THR A 89 -6.42 -0.75 2.14
N ALA A 90 -6.49 -0.16 0.95
CA ALA A 90 -6.79 -0.91 -0.26
C ALA A 90 -5.72 -1.96 -0.56
N MET A 91 -4.46 -1.63 -0.33
CA MET A 91 -3.37 -2.59 -0.52
C MET A 91 -3.48 -3.76 0.45
N ARG A 92 -3.80 -3.48 1.69
CA ARG A 92 -3.99 -4.54 2.68
C ARG A 92 -5.16 -5.44 2.30
N VAL A 93 -6.28 -4.86 1.95
CA VAL A 93 -7.47 -5.63 1.57
C VAL A 93 -7.18 -6.46 0.33
N ASN A 94 -6.50 -5.90 -0.65
CA ASN A 94 -6.16 -6.62 -1.85
C ASN A 94 -5.29 -7.85 -1.55
N ASP A 95 -4.31 -7.70 -0.67
CA ASP A 95 -3.47 -8.82 -0.26
C ASP A 95 -4.25 -9.86 0.53
N GLU A 96 -5.17 -9.44 1.38
CA GLU A 96 -6.02 -10.39 2.12
C GLU A 96 -6.87 -11.21 1.17
N GLN A 97 -7.43 -10.56 0.18
CA GLN A 97 -8.27 -11.25 -0.80
C GLN A 97 -7.46 -12.18 -1.68
N LEU A 98 -6.30 -11.74 -2.12
CA LEU A 98 -5.42 -12.60 -2.91
C LEU A 98 -4.99 -13.82 -2.11
N LEU A 99 -4.59 -13.63 -0.87
CA LEU A 99 -4.17 -14.75 -0.02
C LEU A 99 -5.32 -15.73 0.18
N GLY A 100 -6.52 -15.23 0.46
CA GLY A 100 -7.69 -16.08 0.61
C GLY A 100 -7.98 -16.87 -0.65
N PHE A 101 -7.88 -16.23 -1.82
CA PHE A 101 -8.09 -16.90 -3.08
C PHE A 101 -7.05 -18.01 -3.30
N LEU A 102 -5.78 -17.70 -3.09
CA LEU A 102 -4.72 -18.70 -3.30
C LEU A 102 -4.84 -19.88 -2.33
N GLN A 103 -5.20 -19.61 -1.10
CA GLN A 103 -5.40 -20.69 -0.13
C GLN A 103 -6.59 -21.57 -0.47
N SER A 104 -7.63 -20.99 -1.04
CA SER A 104 -8.77 -21.79 -1.45
C SER A 104 -8.45 -22.68 -2.64
N MET A 105 -7.54 -22.22 -3.51
CA MET A 105 -7.16 -23.01 -4.68
C MET A 105 -6.17 -24.13 -4.33
N ASN A 106 -5.26 -23.86 -3.43
CA ASN A 106 -4.26 -24.85 -3.05
C ASN A 106 -3.88 -24.66 -1.58
N PRO A 107 -4.63 -25.29 -0.66
CA PRO A 107 -4.40 -25.08 0.77
C PRO A 107 -3.01 -25.46 1.27
N SER A 108 -2.32 -26.33 0.53
CA SER A 108 -1.00 -26.75 0.99
C SER A 108 0.12 -25.82 0.56
N GLN A 109 -0.18 -24.83 -0.28
CA GLN A 109 0.84 -23.93 -0.76
C GLN A 109 1.15 -22.87 0.31
N SER A 110 2.42 -22.50 0.45
CA SER A 110 2.82 -21.64 1.54
C SER A 110 2.44 -20.17 1.34
N ASN A 111 2.48 -19.67 0.13
CA ASN A 111 2.16 -18.27 -0.20
C ASN A 111 2.93 -17.24 0.66
N ASN A 112 4.20 -17.55 0.95
CA ASN A 112 4.98 -16.72 1.86
C ASN A 112 5.16 -15.29 1.38
N GLY A 113 5.28 -15.10 0.07
CA GLY A 113 5.43 -13.75 -0.48
C GLY A 113 4.22 -12.88 -0.22
N VAL A 114 3.02 -13.42 -0.45
CA VAL A 114 1.78 -12.67 -0.21
C VAL A 114 1.61 -12.41 1.28
N LYS A 115 1.92 -13.38 2.11
CA LYS A 115 1.84 -13.21 3.56
C LYS A 115 2.77 -12.11 4.05
N ALA A 116 3.99 -12.06 3.51
CA ALA A 116 4.94 -11.01 3.88
C ALA A 116 4.44 -9.64 3.44
N SER A 117 3.94 -9.54 2.22
CA SER A 117 3.37 -8.29 1.72
C SER A 117 2.20 -7.82 2.60
N LEU A 118 1.33 -8.75 2.97
CA LEU A 118 0.20 -8.42 3.82
C LEU A 118 0.66 -7.87 5.16
N ARG A 119 1.64 -8.51 5.79
CA ARG A 119 2.16 -8.03 7.07
C ARG A 119 2.75 -6.64 6.96
N GLN A 120 3.51 -6.38 5.89
CA GLN A 120 4.06 -5.07 5.66
C GLN A 120 2.98 -4.02 5.50
N ASN A 121 1.97 -4.32 4.70
CA ASN A 121 0.89 -3.38 4.46
C ASN A 121 0.07 -3.11 5.71
N GLN A 122 -0.15 -4.13 6.53
CA GLN A 122 -0.81 -3.95 7.82
C GLN A 122 -0.01 -3.04 8.75
N ALA A 123 1.30 -3.24 8.79
CA ALA A 123 2.16 -2.43 9.65
C ALA A 123 2.19 -0.98 9.19
N LEU A 124 2.29 -0.77 7.89
CA LEU A 124 2.30 0.58 7.34
C LEU A 124 0.98 1.30 7.57
N GLU A 125 -0.11 0.61 7.36
CA GLU A 125 -1.43 1.18 7.60
C GLU A 125 -1.56 1.62 9.06
N SER A 126 -1.18 0.75 9.99
CA SER A 126 -1.27 1.06 11.42
C SER A 126 -0.40 2.24 11.82
N LYS A 127 0.84 2.27 11.32
CA LYS A 127 1.73 3.39 11.62
C LYS A 127 1.19 4.69 11.07
N THR A 128 0.68 4.65 9.85
CA THR A 128 0.17 5.86 9.23
C THR A 128 -1.06 6.37 9.95
N LEU A 129 -1.95 5.47 10.36
CA LEU A 129 -3.12 5.87 11.13
C LEU A 129 -2.71 6.53 12.46
N ASN A 130 -1.71 5.97 13.14
CA ASN A 130 -1.24 6.57 14.37
C ASN A 130 -0.63 7.95 14.13
N ASN A 131 0.14 8.11 13.07
CA ASN A 131 0.71 9.40 12.71
C ASN A 131 -0.39 10.40 12.37
N CYS A 132 -1.45 9.94 11.73
CA CYS A 132 -2.57 10.81 11.39
C CYS A 132 -3.29 11.31 12.64
N LYS A 133 -3.43 10.45 13.65
CA LYS A 133 -4.01 10.89 14.92
C LYS A 133 -3.17 11.99 15.56
N GLN A 134 -1.85 11.84 15.51
CA GLN A 134 -0.96 12.86 16.02
C GLN A 134 -1.04 14.16 15.23
N LEU A 135 -1.06 14.06 13.92
CA LEU A 135 -1.20 15.25 13.08
C LEU A 135 -2.49 15.97 13.35
N LYS A 136 -3.57 15.22 13.50
CA LYS A 136 -4.86 15.83 13.77
C LYS A 136 -4.85 16.61 15.08
N SER A 137 -4.14 16.11 16.07
CA SER A 137 -4.06 16.80 17.36
C SER A 137 -3.25 18.08 17.28
N LEU A 138 -2.43 18.25 16.26
CA LEU A 138 -1.65 19.46 16.07
C LEU A 138 -2.38 20.52 15.26
N LEU A 139 -3.45 20.15 14.60
CA LEU A 139 -4.25 21.11 13.86
C LEU A 139 -5.23 21.81 14.78
#